data_2b38def9df1301d3523aee895bf29fd1
#
_entry.id   2b38def9df1301d3523aee895bf29fd1
#
_cell.length_a   1.000
_cell.length_b   1.000
_cell.length_c   1.000
_cell.angle_alpha   90.00
_cell.angle_beta   90.00
_cell.angle_gamma   90.00
#
_symmetry.space_group_name_H-M   'P 1'
#
loop_
_entity.id
_entity.type
_entity.pdbx_description
1 polymer ?
#
loop_
_entity_poly.entity_id
_entity_poly.type
_entity_poly.pdbx_seq_one_letter_code
_entity_poly.pdbx_strand_id
1 'polypeptide(L)'
;MNIVGKGIAKIDGMSIATGKPVYTDDLAAKEALVVKILRSPHPYAIIEEIDTKRALMVPGVECILTYKDVPNNRFTLAGQSYPEPSPYDRLILDKTVRYVGDEVAIIAAIDEKTALKAMKMIKVKYNVLKPVIDMEEAIDNESIIHTEDVHCNFDIGMERERNIVSKHLYEKGNVEEELSKCDVVVEDTYYTQAQSHGMMETYRAYNYLDHAGRLVVVSSTQIPFHVRRHLSRALDIPSSKIRVIKPRIGGGFGGKQTACVEIFTALVTLKTGKPAKIIYDRKETFTCTTSRHAMKLNVKVGADKDGTIKVIDIDALSDTGAYGEHASTTFGLVGEKTMPMYGKLNAARFKGNVVYTNKTPAGAFRGYGATQGCFAVESTINKLAAKLNMDPVDVRLKNIIKEGETSPAYNKELNSVALDRCIKKGKELIKWDEKYPYKEISPTKVRSVGMALTMQGSGIAGIDTASIEIKLNDDGNYTLLTGSTDMGTGSDTILAQMCAEVLETTMDKIVVNSADTDSSPYDPGSYASSTTYVTGMAVVKAATELKNKIVSLGAQRLELSEDFV
;
A
#
# COMPACT_ATOMS: atom_id res chain seq x y z
N MET A 1 -6.43 -11.14 31.20
CA MET A 1 -6.25 -11.64 29.83
C MET A 1 -5.50 -12.96 29.87
N ASN A 2 -6.13 -14.01 29.32
CA ASN A 2 -5.58 -15.38 29.38
C ASN A 2 -4.79 -15.74 28.10
N ILE A 3 -5.09 -15.12 26.98
CA ILE A 3 -4.55 -15.43 25.65
C ILE A 3 -3.92 -14.20 24.98
N VAL A 4 -4.63 -13.07 24.97
CA VAL A 4 -4.11 -11.82 24.41
C VAL A 4 -2.90 -11.32 25.21
N GLY A 5 -1.86 -10.86 24.48
CA GLY A 5 -0.58 -10.42 25.06
C GLY A 5 0.39 -11.54 25.38
N LYS A 6 0.06 -12.80 25.10
CA LYS A 6 0.97 -13.94 25.24
C LYS A 6 1.59 -14.37 23.91
N GLY A 7 2.81 -14.89 23.95
CA GLY A 7 3.46 -15.49 22.79
C GLY A 7 2.82 -16.82 22.43
N ILE A 8 1.99 -16.83 21.39
CA ILE A 8 1.31 -18.03 20.89
C ILE A 8 1.90 -18.42 19.53
N ALA A 9 2.02 -19.72 19.28
CA ALA A 9 2.47 -20.23 17.98
C ALA A 9 1.50 -19.77 16.88
N LYS A 10 2.06 -19.33 15.75
CA LYS A 10 1.28 -18.97 14.56
C LYS A 10 0.42 -20.15 14.12
N ILE A 11 -0.90 -19.95 13.88
CA ILE A 11 -1.84 -21.04 13.53
C ILE A 11 -1.39 -21.83 12.29
N ASP A 12 -0.68 -21.19 11.38
CA ASP A 12 -0.14 -21.77 10.15
C ASP A 12 1.37 -22.07 10.22
N GLY A 13 2.01 -21.81 11.38
CA GLY A 13 3.46 -21.90 11.55
C GLY A 13 4.04 -23.27 11.23
N MET A 14 3.38 -24.35 11.64
CA MET A 14 3.81 -25.71 11.34
C MET A 14 3.75 -26.02 9.83
N SER A 15 2.71 -25.57 9.12
CA SER A 15 2.61 -25.72 7.67
C SER A 15 3.74 -25.01 6.94
N ILE A 16 4.09 -23.78 7.37
CA ILE A 16 5.20 -23.03 6.80
C ILE A 16 6.53 -23.74 7.06
N ALA A 17 6.78 -24.12 8.32
CA ALA A 17 8.04 -24.75 8.72
C ALA A 17 8.28 -26.11 8.05
N THR A 18 7.23 -26.83 7.71
CA THR A 18 7.30 -28.15 7.04
C THR A 18 7.16 -28.07 5.52
N GLY A 19 7.11 -26.85 4.93
CA GLY A 19 7.07 -26.65 3.47
C GLY A 19 5.79 -27.17 2.81
N LYS A 20 4.65 -27.18 3.50
CA LYS A 20 3.38 -27.57 2.88
C LYS A 20 2.93 -26.50 1.89
N PRO A 21 2.54 -26.89 0.65
CA PRO A 21 2.12 -25.95 -0.38
C PRO A 21 0.83 -25.22 0.01
N VAL A 22 0.86 -23.88 -0.08
CA VAL A 22 -0.27 -23.00 0.30
C VAL A 22 -0.24 -21.65 -0.42
N TYR A 23 0.75 -21.42 -1.28
CA TYR A 23 0.87 -20.18 -2.07
C TYR A 23 0.13 -20.28 -3.40
N THR A 24 -0.05 -19.17 -4.09
CA THR A 24 -0.82 -19.13 -5.36
C THR A 24 -0.34 -20.16 -6.39
N ASP A 25 0.97 -20.31 -6.56
CA ASP A 25 1.53 -21.23 -7.56
C ASP A 25 1.38 -22.71 -7.15
N ASP A 26 1.40 -22.98 -5.85
CA ASP A 26 1.16 -24.35 -5.32
C ASP A 26 -0.27 -24.83 -5.58
N LEU A 27 -1.22 -23.90 -5.71
CA LEU A 27 -2.63 -24.18 -5.97
C LEU A 27 -2.98 -24.24 -7.47
N ALA A 28 -2.07 -23.80 -8.34
CA ALA A 28 -2.33 -23.76 -9.77
C ALA A 28 -2.36 -25.17 -10.38
N ALA A 29 -3.37 -25.44 -11.20
CA ALA A 29 -3.49 -26.68 -11.94
C ALA A 29 -2.25 -26.88 -12.84
N LYS A 30 -1.78 -28.14 -12.98
CA LYS A 30 -0.59 -28.45 -13.78
C LYS A 30 -0.76 -28.11 -15.26
N GLU A 31 -1.98 -28.24 -15.77
CA GLU A 31 -2.40 -27.94 -17.14
C GLU A 31 -2.73 -26.46 -17.37
N ALA A 32 -2.62 -25.61 -16.36
CA ALA A 32 -2.88 -24.18 -16.49
C ALA A 32 -1.96 -23.53 -17.52
N LEU A 33 -2.54 -22.75 -18.43
CA LEU A 33 -1.78 -21.97 -19.39
C LEU A 33 -0.84 -21.00 -18.66
N VAL A 34 0.37 -20.88 -19.18
CA VAL A 34 1.34 -19.91 -18.69
C VAL A 34 1.18 -18.60 -19.46
N VAL A 35 0.96 -17.52 -18.74
CA VAL A 35 0.82 -16.17 -19.30
C VAL A 35 2.13 -15.41 -19.15
N LYS A 36 2.58 -14.79 -20.24
CA LYS A 36 3.71 -13.84 -20.28
C LYS A 36 3.27 -12.56 -20.97
N ILE A 37 3.91 -11.45 -20.62
CA ILE A 37 3.57 -10.12 -21.13
C ILE A 37 4.74 -9.57 -21.97
N LEU A 38 4.45 -9.24 -23.23
CA LEU A 38 5.37 -8.45 -24.03
C LEU A 38 5.36 -7.01 -23.52
N ARG A 39 6.53 -6.46 -23.27
CA ARG A 39 6.74 -5.14 -22.69
C ARG A 39 7.33 -4.14 -23.67
N SER A 40 6.97 -2.88 -23.49
CA SER A 40 7.55 -1.78 -24.27
C SER A 40 9.03 -1.58 -23.93
N PRO A 41 9.91 -1.47 -24.95
CA PRO A 41 11.28 -1.03 -24.76
C PRO A 41 11.43 0.50 -24.74
N HIS A 42 10.36 1.24 -25.05
CA HIS A 42 10.34 2.69 -25.15
C HIS A 42 9.64 3.33 -23.95
N PRO A 43 10.15 4.45 -23.44
CA PRO A 43 9.51 5.17 -22.34
C PRO A 43 8.23 5.90 -22.76
N TYR A 44 8.12 6.30 -24.03
CA TYR A 44 6.93 6.93 -24.58
C TYR A 44 6.82 6.66 -26.08
N ALA A 45 5.77 5.99 -26.51
CA ALA A 45 5.56 5.70 -27.91
C ALA A 45 4.10 5.34 -28.22
N ILE A 46 3.73 5.46 -29.48
CA ILE A 46 2.45 4.98 -30.04
C ILE A 46 2.74 3.71 -30.85
N ILE A 47 2.01 2.64 -30.59
CA ILE A 47 2.06 1.41 -31.37
C ILE A 47 1.36 1.68 -32.72
N GLU A 48 2.13 1.75 -33.81
CA GLU A 48 1.59 1.90 -35.14
C GLU A 48 1.07 0.56 -35.68
N GLU A 49 1.84 -0.51 -35.49
CA GLU A 49 1.51 -1.84 -35.96
C GLU A 49 2.01 -2.91 -34.98
N ILE A 50 1.24 -3.96 -34.82
CA ILE A 50 1.65 -5.17 -34.08
C ILE A 50 1.29 -6.41 -34.90
N ASP A 51 2.31 -7.20 -35.27
CA ASP A 51 2.16 -8.44 -36.03
C ASP A 51 2.41 -9.66 -35.11
N THR A 52 1.34 -10.40 -34.87
CA THR A 52 1.34 -11.61 -34.04
C THR A 52 1.26 -12.91 -34.85
N LYS A 53 1.11 -12.84 -36.19
CA LYS A 53 0.80 -14.00 -37.05
C LYS A 53 1.77 -15.15 -36.88
N ARG A 54 3.09 -14.87 -36.93
CA ARG A 54 4.12 -15.93 -36.74
C ARG A 54 4.16 -16.48 -35.32
N ALA A 55 3.90 -15.64 -34.33
CA ALA A 55 3.86 -16.05 -32.94
C ALA A 55 2.68 -16.99 -32.65
N LEU A 56 1.52 -16.73 -33.24
CA LEU A 56 0.34 -17.61 -33.14
C LEU A 56 0.55 -18.99 -33.79
N MET A 57 1.48 -19.12 -34.73
CA MET A 57 1.79 -20.40 -35.39
C MET A 57 2.74 -21.29 -34.54
N VAL A 58 3.26 -20.81 -33.42
CA VAL A 58 4.11 -21.61 -32.53
C VAL A 58 3.26 -22.69 -31.87
N PRO A 59 3.58 -23.99 -32.07
CA PRO A 59 2.80 -25.07 -31.44
C PRO A 59 2.78 -24.93 -29.92
N GLY A 60 1.59 -25.01 -29.33
CA GLY A 60 1.37 -24.84 -27.91
C GLY A 60 1.02 -23.40 -27.47
N VAL A 61 0.99 -22.44 -28.39
CA VAL A 61 0.41 -21.12 -28.14
C VAL A 61 -1.10 -21.23 -28.23
N GLU A 62 -1.80 -20.78 -27.21
CA GLU A 62 -3.26 -20.82 -27.15
C GLU A 62 -3.89 -19.51 -27.64
N CYS A 63 -3.39 -18.38 -27.17
CA CYS A 63 -3.82 -17.06 -27.66
C CYS A 63 -2.75 -15.99 -27.46
N ILE A 64 -2.85 -14.92 -28.25
CA ILE A 64 -2.10 -13.67 -28.08
C ILE A 64 -3.12 -12.55 -28.16
N LEU A 65 -3.15 -11.68 -27.13
CA LEU A 65 -4.06 -10.55 -27.05
C LEU A 65 -3.26 -9.24 -27.14
N THR A 66 -3.79 -8.30 -27.90
CA THR A 66 -3.24 -6.95 -28.08
C THR A 66 -4.28 -5.91 -27.66
N TYR A 67 -3.95 -4.62 -27.70
CA TYR A 67 -4.91 -3.55 -27.42
C TYR A 67 -6.20 -3.62 -28.26
N LYS A 68 -6.21 -4.36 -29.37
CA LYS A 68 -7.37 -4.57 -30.24
C LYS A 68 -8.32 -5.65 -29.75
N ASP A 69 -7.85 -6.51 -28.82
CA ASP A 69 -8.53 -7.74 -28.42
C ASP A 69 -9.09 -7.65 -26.98
N VAL A 70 -8.90 -6.54 -26.31
CA VAL A 70 -9.26 -6.33 -24.90
C VAL A 70 -10.29 -5.20 -24.75
N PRO A 71 -11.11 -5.19 -23.67
CA PRO A 71 -12.02 -4.08 -23.40
C PRO A 71 -11.28 -2.74 -23.27
N ASN A 72 -11.93 -1.67 -23.75
CA ASN A 72 -11.39 -0.30 -23.70
C ASN A 72 -11.98 0.51 -22.54
N ASN A 73 -12.11 -0.10 -21.37
CA ASN A 73 -12.62 0.53 -20.16
C ASN A 73 -11.47 1.04 -19.31
N ARG A 74 -11.47 2.33 -18.98
CA ARG A 74 -10.47 2.90 -18.08
C ARG A 74 -10.75 2.52 -16.64
N PHE A 75 -9.70 2.23 -15.92
CA PHE A 75 -9.72 1.83 -14.51
C PHE A 75 -8.48 2.32 -13.77
N THR A 76 -8.47 2.17 -12.45
CA THR A 76 -7.28 2.31 -11.62
C THR A 76 -6.91 0.95 -11.03
N LEU A 77 -5.62 0.76 -10.73
CA LEU A 77 -5.15 -0.42 -9.99
C LEU A 77 -5.08 -0.19 -8.47
N ALA A 78 -5.28 1.05 -8.02
CA ALA A 78 -5.17 1.44 -6.63
C ALA A 78 -6.26 0.79 -5.76
N GLY A 79 -5.84 0.04 -4.75
CA GLY A 79 -6.74 -0.63 -3.82
C GLY A 79 -6.81 0.10 -2.48
N GLN A 80 -7.61 1.18 -2.42
CA GLN A 80 -7.92 1.86 -1.16
C GLN A 80 -9.26 2.57 -1.28
N SER A 81 -10.08 2.52 -0.23
CA SER A 81 -11.43 3.07 -0.18
C SER A 81 -12.34 2.70 -1.37
N TYR A 82 -13.55 3.19 -1.39
CA TYR A 82 -14.44 3.14 -2.54
C TYR A 82 -15.52 4.23 -2.38
N PRO A 83 -15.71 5.12 -3.38
CA PRO A 83 -14.90 5.24 -4.61
C PRO A 83 -13.43 5.55 -4.31
N GLU A 84 -12.55 5.16 -5.23
CA GLU A 84 -11.11 5.39 -5.09
C GLU A 84 -10.75 6.86 -5.37
N PRO A 85 -9.92 7.52 -4.52
CA PRO A 85 -9.39 8.86 -4.79
C PRO A 85 -8.16 8.79 -5.71
N SER A 86 -8.33 8.13 -6.84
CA SER A 86 -7.26 7.80 -7.80
C SER A 86 -7.76 8.03 -9.21
N PRO A 87 -6.92 8.51 -10.14
CA PRO A 87 -7.31 8.67 -11.53
C PRO A 87 -7.58 7.31 -12.20
N TYR A 88 -8.58 7.29 -13.07
CA TYR A 88 -8.86 6.15 -13.95
C TYR A 88 -8.12 6.35 -15.27
N ASP A 89 -6.80 6.24 -15.21
CA ASP A 89 -5.87 6.61 -16.29
C ASP A 89 -5.31 5.39 -17.06
N ARG A 90 -5.65 4.17 -16.64
CA ARG A 90 -5.11 2.93 -17.19
C ARG A 90 -6.14 2.17 -18.05
N LEU A 91 -5.65 1.55 -19.14
CA LEU A 91 -6.31 0.48 -19.89
C LEU A 91 -5.59 -0.85 -19.63
N ILE A 92 -6.23 -1.98 -19.98
CA ILE A 92 -5.60 -3.30 -19.85
C ILE A 92 -4.36 -3.41 -20.74
N LEU A 93 -4.52 -3.01 -22.02
CA LEU A 93 -3.46 -2.79 -22.99
C LEU A 93 -3.81 -1.50 -23.73
N ASP A 94 -2.87 -0.60 -23.86
CA ASP A 94 -3.07 0.65 -24.56
C ASP A 94 -2.25 0.70 -25.87
N LYS A 95 -2.75 1.46 -26.84
CA LYS A 95 -2.01 1.80 -28.05
C LYS A 95 -0.83 2.73 -27.76
N THR A 96 -0.94 3.54 -26.69
CA THR A 96 0.12 4.42 -26.21
C THR A 96 0.82 3.77 -25.03
N VAL A 97 2.11 3.51 -25.17
CA VAL A 97 2.97 3.04 -24.07
C VAL A 97 3.64 4.23 -23.40
N ARG A 98 3.68 4.24 -22.07
CA ARG A 98 4.05 5.42 -21.28
C ARG A 98 5.28 5.23 -20.39
N TYR A 99 5.82 4.00 -20.30
CA TYR A 99 7.10 3.73 -19.62
C TYR A 99 7.80 2.49 -20.20
N VAL A 100 9.10 2.36 -19.94
CA VAL A 100 9.83 1.13 -20.29
C VAL A 100 9.36 -0.01 -19.38
N GLY A 101 8.65 -0.97 -19.97
CA GLY A 101 8.00 -2.06 -19.21
C GLY A 101 6.48 -2.05 -19.28
N ASP A 102 5.87 -1.05 -19.92
CA ASP A 102 4.43 -0.97 -20.15
C ASP A 102 3.91 -2.15 -21.00
N GLU A 103 2.68 -2.56 -20.78
CA GLU A 103 2.09 -3.75 -21.37
C GLU A 103 1.76 -3.56 -22.86
N VAL A 104 2.25 -4.44 -23.73
CA VAL A 104 2.05 -4.39 -25.19
C VAL A 104 1.18 -5.54 -25.70
N ALA A 105 1.43 -6.76 -25.21
CA ALA A 105 0.63 -7.92 -25.58
C ALA A 105 0.66 -8.99 -24.46
N ILE A 106 -0.42 -9.76 -24.37
CA ILE A 106 -0.58 -10.90 -23.47
C ILE A 106 -0.41 -12.18 -24.29
N ILE A 107 0.50 -13.06 -23.90
CA ILE A 107 0.77 -14.33 -24.57
C ILE A 107 0.42 -15.46 -23.62
N ALA A 108 -0.45 -16.39 -24.03
CA ALA A 108 -0.80 -17.58 -23.28
C ALA A 108 -0.38 -18.85 -24.06
N ALA A 109 0.35 -19.73 -23.38
CA ALA A 109 0.83 -20.98 -23.96
C ALA A 109 0.82 -22.11 -22.93
N ILE A 110 1.03 -23.33 -23.40
CA ILE A 110 1.06 -24.55 -22.56
C ILE A 110 2.19 -24.56 -21.53
N ASP A 111 3.27 -23.82 -21.78
CA ASP A 111 4.40 -23.66 -20.87
C ASP A 111 5.13 -22.34 -21.10
N GLU A 112 6.02 -21.99 -20.18
CA GLU A 112 6.78 -20.73 -20.19
C GLU A 112 7.73 -20.63 -21.39
N LYS A 113 8.40 -21.74 -21.75
CA LYS A 113 9.35 -21.79 -22.87
C LYS A 113 8.64 -21.47 -24.19
N THR A 114 7.46 -22.03 -24.39
CA THR A 114 6.62 -21.78 -25.56
C THR A 114 6.12 -20.33 -25.59
N ALA A 115 5.65 -19.79 -24.47
CA ALA A 115 5.22 -18.41 -24.38
C ALA A 115 6.36 -17.42 -24.70
N LEU A 116 7.56 -17.64 -24.14
CA LEU A 116 8.74 -16.81 -24.40
C LEU A 116 9.24 -16.93 -25.84
N LYS A 117 9.14 -18.12 -26.47
CA LYS A 117 9.46 -18.32 -27.89
C LYS A 117 8.50 -17.53 -28.78
N ALA A 118 7.20 -17.62 -28.52
CA ALA A 118 6.18 -16.87 -29.26
C ALA A 118 6.38 -15.36 -29.10
N MET A 119 6.62 -14.89 -27.86
CA MET A 119 6.84 -13.48 -27.56
C MET A 119 7.98 -12.87 -28.40
N LYS A 120 9.07 -13.60 -28.64
CA LYS A 120 10.19 -13.13 -29.48
C LYS A 120 9.85 -13.01 -30.97
N MET A 121 8.76 -13.63 -31.41
CA MET A 121 8.29 -13.59 -32.81
C MET A 121 7.30 -12.47 -33.10
N ILE A 122 6.78 -11.83 -32.04
CA ILE A 122 5.89 -10.67 -32.19
C ILE A 122 6.73 -9.48 -32.68
N LYS A 123 6.27 -8.81 -33.73
CA LYS A 123 6.88 -7.60 -34.25
C LYS A 123 6.01 -6.41 -33.93
N VAL A 124 6.60 -5.38 -33.37
CA VAL A 124 5.91 -4.14 -33.04
C VAL A 124 6.64 -2.97 -33.71
N LYS A 125 5.87 -2.13 -34.41
CA LYS A 125 6.35 -0.87 -34.97
C LYS A 125 5.87 0.26 -34.08
N TYR A 126 6.79 1.07 -33.61
CA TYR A 126 6.54 2.18 -32.71
C TYR A 126 6.79 3.51 -33.40
N ASN A 127 5.93 4.48 -33.16
CA ASN A 127 6.25 5.90 -33.32
C ASN A 127 6.70 6.41 -31.94
N VAL A 128 8.01 6.61 -31.79
CA VAL A 128 8.62 7.02 -30.51
C VAL A 128 8.40 8.52 -30.31
N LEU A 129 7.91 8.88 -29.14
CA LEU A 129 7.64 10.24 -28.70
C LEU A 129 8.72 10.74 -27.73
N LYS A 130 8.79 12.06 -27.52
CA LYS A 130 9.69 12.67 -26.56
C LYS A 130 9.19 12.39 -25.14
N PRO A 131 9.95 11.67 -24.30
CA PRO A 131 9.51 11.36 -22.95
C PRO A 131 9.83 12.49 -21.96
N VAL A 132 9.04 12.54 -20.88
CA VAL A 132 9.32 13.34 -19.69
C VAL A 132 9.86 12.41 -18.60
N ILE A 133 11.13 12.55 -18.27
CA ILE A 133 11.82 11.67 -17.31
C ILE A 133 12.10 12.37 -15.99
N ASP A 134 12.43 13.66 -16.02
CA ASP A 134 12.66 14.43 -14.81
C ASP A 134 11.34 15.02 -14.28
N MET A 135 11.04 14.73 -13.01
CA MET A 135 9.84 15.28 -12.37
C MET A 135 9.87 16.81 -12.26
N GLU A 136 11.06 17.42 -12.19
CA GLU A 136 11.21 18.88 -12.09
C GLU A 136 10.90 19.59 -13.42
N GLU A 137 10.96 18.84 -14.53
CA GLU A 137 10.60 19.32 -15.87
C GLU A 137 9.19 18.92 -16.30
N ALA A 138 8.42 18.20 -15.44
CA ALA A 138 7.14 17.63 -15.85
C ALA A 138 6.02 18.65 -15.96
N ILE A 139 5.98 19.63 -15.05
CA ILE A 139 4.92 20.66 -15.03
C ILE A 139 5.11 21.58 -16.23
N ASP A 140 4.02 21.80 -16.98
CA ASP A 140 3.99 22.64 -18.17
C ASP A 140 4.95 22.18 -19.29
N ASN A 141 5.34 20.91 -19.29
CA ASN A 141 6.13 20.32 -20.36
C ASN A 141 5.32 20.24 -21.66
N GLU A 142 6.00 20.42 -22.82
CA GLU A 142 5.37 20.28 -24.12
C GLU A 142 4.84 18.87 -24.43
N SER A 143 5.43 17.85 -23.79
CA SER A 143 5.00 16.45 -23.86
C SER A 143 3.99 16.18 -22.75
N ILE A 144 2.73 15.95 -23.12
CA ILE A 144 1.65 15.60 -22.22
C ILE A 144 1.51 14.07 -22.21
N ILE A 145 1.62 13.47 -21.03
CA ILE A 145 1.67 12.00 -20.88
C ILE A 145 0.30 11.36 -21.06
N HIS A 146 -0.77 12.02 -20.57
CA HIS A 146 -2.15 11.63 -20.76
C HIS A 146 -2.90 12.70 -21.53
N THR A 147 -3.06 12.50 -22.84
CA THR A 147 -3.80 13.41 -23.73
C THR A 147 -5.29 13.11 -23.78
N GLU A 148 -5.66 11.91 -23.36
CA GLU A 148 -7.04 11.43 -23.27
C GLU A 148 -7.77 11.99 -22.05
N ASP A 149 -9.10 11.88 -22.03
CA ASP A 149 -9.88 12.22 -20.85
C ASP A 149 -9.67 11.19 -19.72
N VAL A 150 -9.26 11.69 -18.55
CA VAL A 150 -8.99 10.88 -17.36
C VAL A 150 -9.94 11.31 -16.25
N HIS A 151 -10.79 10.36 -15.83
CA HIS A 151 -11.74 10.58 -14.75
C HIS A 151 -11.11 10.34 -13.38
N CYS A 152 -11.51 11.12 -12.39
CA CYS A 152 -11.30 10.86 -10.97
C CYS A 152 -12.60 11.12 -10.21
N ASN A 153 -12.95 10.26 -9.23
CA ASN A 153 -14.19 10.40 -8.46
C ASN A 153 -14.16 11.58 -7.48
N PHE A 154 -12.99 12.09 -7.16
CA PHE A 154 -12.78 13.21 -6.25
C PHE A 154 -12.00 14.32 -6.93
N ASP A 155 -12.23 15.55 -6.51
CA ASP A 155 -11.34 16.65 -6.86
C ASP A 155 -10.04 16.49 -6.05
N ILE A 156 -8.99 16.07 -6.73
CA ILE A 156 -7.63 15.92 -6.20
C ILE A 156 -6.69 17.02 -6.70
N GLY A 157 -7.23 18.05 -7.37
CA GLY A 157 -6.46 19.13 -7.99
C GLY A 157 -5.72 18.67 -9.26
N MET A 158 -6.30 17.74 -10.03
CA MET A 158 -5.68 17.24 -11.25
C MET A 158 -5.71 18.29 -12.37
N GLU A 159 -4.55 18.52 -13.00
CA GLU A 159 -4.37 19.35 -14.19
C GLU A 159 -3.57 18.55 -15.21
N ARG A 160 -4.26 17.67 -15.90
CA ARG A 160 -3.67 16.69 -16.84
C ARG A 160 -2.82 17.37 -17.93
N GLU A 161 -3.31 18.48 -18.48
CA GLU A 161 -2.65 19.28 -19.53
C GLU A 161 -1.29 19.85 -19.07
N ARG A 162 -1.03 19.83 -17.77
CA ARG A 162 0.20 20.27 -17.13
C ARG A 162 1.01 19.10 -16.55
N ASN A 163 0.62 17.86 -16.84
CA ASN A 163 1.15 16.64 -16.22
C ASN A 163 0.99 16.60 -14.67
N ILE A 164 0.03 17.32 -14.10
CA ILE A 164 -0.24 17.30 -12.66
C ILE A 164 -1.35 16.29 -12.36
N VAL A 165 -1.05 15.33 -11.50
CA VAL A 165 -2.00 14.30 -11.01
C VAL A 165 -2.82 14.82 -9.85
N SER A 166 -2.16 15.45 -8.89
CA SER A 166 -2.84 16.03 -7.74
C SER A 166 -2.07 17.21 -7.15
N LYS A 167 -2.83 18.09 -6.47
CA LYS A 167 -2.30 19.22 -5.71
C LYS A 167 -2.70 19.11 -4.26
N HIS A 168 -1.79 19.49 -3.38
CA HIS A 168 -2.08 19.56 -1.96
C HIS A 168 -1.70 20.93 -1.41
N LEU A 169 -2.57 21.48 -0.59
CA LEU A 169 -2.32 22.66 0.22
C LEU A 169 -2.97 22.48 1.58
N TYR A 170 -2.16 22.43 2.60
CA TYR A 170 -2.56 22.59 3.99
C TYR A 170 -1.80 23.76 4.57
N GLU A 171 -2.50 24.74 5.14
CA GLU A 171 -1.89 25.91 5.76
C GLU A 171 -2.63 26.28 7.04
N LYS A 172 -1.86 26.58 8.09
CA LYS A 172 -2.33 27.12 9.35
C LYS A 172 -1.45 28.29 9.75
N GLY A 173 -2.06 29.42 10.09
CA GLY A 173 -1.33 30.65 10.39
C GLY A 173 -0.73 31.29 9.15
N ASN A 174 0.03 32.35 9.33
CA ASN A 174 0.75 33.04 8.24
C ASN A 174 2.22 32.64 8.30
N VAL A 175 2.63 31.75 7.41
CA VAL A 175 3.98 31.18 7.41
C VAL A 175 5.05 32.23 7.16
N GLU A 176 4.85 33.13 6.20
CA GLU A 176 5.81 34.18 5.85
C GLU A 176 6.00 35.16 7.00
N GLU A 177 4.90 35.58 7.62
CA GLU A 177 4.92 36.49 8.77
C GLU A 177 5.62 35.84 9.97
N GLU A 178 5.28 34.59 10.30
CA GLU A 178 5.88 33.92 11.45
C GLU A 178 7.35 33.57 11.21
N LEU A 179 7.77 33.21 9.99
CA LEU A 179 9.18 33.04 9.64
C LEU A 179 9.98 34.32 9.82
N SER A 180 9.41 35.48 9.49
CA SER A 180 10.07 36.79 9.65
C SER A 180 10.33 37.17 11.12
N LYS A 181 9.57 36.59 12.06
CA LYS A 181 9.69 36.79 13.50
C LYS A 181 10.68 35.83 14.17
N CYS A 182 11.08 34.75 13.47
CA CYS A 182 11.98 33.76 14.02
C CYS A 182 13.42 34.29 14.11
N ASP A 183 14.10 34.01 15.19
CA ASP A 183 15.55 34.33 15.37
C ASP A 183 16.42 33.51 14.44
N VAL A 184 16.03 32.25 14.17
CA VAL A 184 16.78 31.32 13.34
C VAL A 184 15.85 30.60 12.38
N VAL A 185 16.20 30.62 11.11
CA VAL A 185 15.53 29.86 10.07
C VAL A 185 16.56 28.93 9.41
N VAL A 186 16.18 27.66 9.24
CA VAL A 186 16.92 26.66 8.47
C VAL A 186 16.06 26.24 7.31
N GLU A 187 16.62 26.26 6.12
CA GLU A 187 16.00 25.77 4.89
C GLU A 187 16.93 24.78 4.22
N ASP A 188 16.36 23.67 3.73
CA ASP A 188 17.12 22.69 2.97
C ASP A 188 16.25 21.88 2.02
N THR A 189 16.87 21.31 0.99
CA THR A 189 16.21 20.49 -0.02
C THR A 189 16.71 19.06 0.06
N TYR A 190 15.78 18.12 0.07
CA TYR A 190 16.03 16.69 0.16
C TYR A 190 15.44 15.95 -1.04
N TYR A 191 16.16 14.92 -1.48
CA TYR A 191 15.71 14.03 -2.54
C TYR A 191 15.60 12.61 -2.00
N THR A 192 14.47 11.96 -2.29
CA THR A 192 14.29 10.53 -2.02
C THR A 192 14.07 9.77 -3.31
N GLN A 193 14.61 8.56 -3.39
CA GLN A 193 14.57 7.75 -4.60
C GLN A 193 13.35 6.84 -4.65
N ALA A 194 12.95 6.44 -5.86
CA ALA A 194 12.04 5.32 -6.05
C ALA A 194 12.67 4.02 -5.54
N GLN A 195 11.87 3.19 -4.87
CA GLN A 195 12.31 1.92 -4.29
C GLN A 195 11.27 0.83 -4.55
N SER A 196 11.71 -0.36 -4.96
CA SER A 196 10.85 -1.54 -5.03
C SER A 196 10.67 -2.18 -3.65
N HIS A 197 9.52 -2.82 -3.45
CA HIS A 197 9.14 -3.46 -2.18
C HIS A 197 10.04 -4.63 -1.78
N GLY A 198 10.59 -5.36 -2.74
CA GLY A 198 11.51 -6.47 -2.50
C GLY A 198 10.89 -7.66 -1.74
N MET A 199 9.56 -7.84 -1.78
CA MET A 199 8.90 -8.98 -1.16
C MET A 199 9.47 -10.30 -1.67
N MET A 200 9.56 -11.32 -0.79
CA MET A 200 10.11 -12.63 -1.15
C MET A 200 9.28 -13.30 -2.26
N GLU A 201 7.98 -13.34 -2.10
CA GLU A 201 7.03 -13.79 -3.12
C GLU A 201 6.74 -12.67 -4.10
N THR A 202 7.09 -12.88 -5.38
CA THR A 202 6.78 -11.97 -6.48
C THR A 202 5.28 -11.91 -6.78
N TYR A 203 4.84 -11.01 -7.65
CA TYR A 203 3.44 -10.95 -8.07
C TYR A 203 3.05 -12.21 -8.85
N ARG A 204 1.86 -12.76 -8.52
CA ARG A 204 1.32 -13.95 -9.16
C ARG A 204 -0.18 -14.05 -9.01
N ALA A 205 -0.82 -14.64 -10.02
CA ALA A 205 -2.23 -14.97 -10.02
C ALA A 205 -2.48 -16.27 -10.79
N TYR A 206 -3.53 -16.98 -10.39
CA TYR A 206 -4.05 -18.16 -11.03
C TYR A 206 -5.57 -18.03 -11.17
N ASN A 207 -6.10 -18.19 -12.37
CA ASN A 207 -7.52 -18.02 -12.65
C ASN A 207 -8.10 -19.26 -13.34
N TYR A 208 -9.35 -19.58 -13.02
CA TYR A 208 -10.12 -20.65 -13.66
C TYR A 208 -11.61 -20.35 -13.61
N LEU A 209 -12.41 -21.07 -14.40
CA LEU A 209 -13.87 -21.04 -14.32
C LEU A 209 -14.36 -22.14 -13.39
N ASP A 210 -15.25 -21.81 -12.44
CA ASP A 210 -15.91 -22.81 -11.62
C ASP A 210 -17.00 -23.57 -12.42
N HIS A 211 -17.62 -24.56 -11.78
CA HIS A 211 -18.69 -25.37 -12.41
C HIS A 211 -19.93 -24.54 -12.82
N ALA A 212 -20.10 -23.35 -12.29
CA ALA A 212 -21.16 -22.41 -12.64
C ALA A 212 -20.71 -21.39 -13.73
N GLY A 213 -19.50 -21.53 -14.25
CA GLY A 213 -18.91 -20.63 -15.24
C GLY A 213 -18.51 -19.28 -14.68
N ARG A 214 -18.32 -19.15 -13.35
CA ARG A 214 -17.83 -17.93 -12.72
C ARG A 214 -16.30 -17.91 -12.72
N LEU A 215 -15.74 -16.73 -12.92
CA LEU A 215 -14.29 -16.51 -12.82
C LEU A 215 -13.83 -16.59 -11.36
N VAL A 216 -12.98 -17.56 -11.06
CA VAL A 216 -12.29 -17.67 -9.77
C VAL A 216 -10.87 -17.18 -9.94
N VAL A 217 -10.47 -16.24 -9.08
CA VAL A 217 -9.17 -15.58 -9.07
C VAL A 217 -8.45 -15.93 -7.77
N VAL A 218 -7.42 -16.76 -7.86
CA VAL A 218 -6.51 -17.06 -6.75
C VAL A 218 -5.33 -16.11 -6.86
N SER A 219 -5.23 -15.16 -5.93
CA SER A 219 -4.23 -14.10 -6.03
C SER A 219 -3.50 -13.84 -4.71
N SER A 220 -2.21 -13.57 -4.84
CA SER A 220 -1.37 -13.05 -3.76
C SER A 220 -1.59 -11.55 -3.59
N THR A 221 -2.77 -11.17 -3.07
CA THR A 221 -3.22 -9.77 -2.95
C THR A 221 -3.53 -9.37 -1.52
N GLN A 222 -3.30 -8.09 -1.18
CA GLN A 222 -3.72 -7.48 0.09
C GLN A 222 -5.20 -7.01 0.08
N ILE A 223 -5.84 -6.99 -1.11
CA ILE A 223 -7.08 -6.26 -1.38
C ILE A 223 -8.10 -7.08 -2.21
N PRO A 224 -8.50 -8.29 -1.79
CA PRO A 224 -9.30 -9.19 -2.63
C PRO A 224 -10.62 -8.58 -3.12
N PHE A 225 -11.30 -7.76 -2.31
CA PHE A 225 -12.54 -7.10 -2.69
C PHE A 225 -12.31 -5.98 -3.74
N HIS A 226 -11.17 -5.28 -3.67
CA HIS A 226 -10.79 -4.32 -4.70
C HIS A 226 -10.39 -5.02 -6.00
N VAL A 227 -9.62 -6.13 -5.93
CA VAL A 227 -9.32 -6.95 -7.11
C VAL A 227 -10.61 -7.36 -7.83
N ARG A 228 -11.61 -7.85 -7.10
CA ARG A 228 -12.93 -8.18 -7.67
C ARG A 228 -13.56 -6.98 -8.40
N ARG A 229 -13.51 -5.79 -7.81
CA ARG A 229 -14.06 -4.55 -8.36
C ARG A 229 -13.31 -4.07 -9.60
N HIS A 230 -11.97 -4.06 -9.55
CA HIS A 230 -11.14 -3.66 -10.69
C HIS A 230 -11.30 -4.59 -11.87
N LEU A 231 -11.35 -5.90 -11.64
CA LEU A 231 -11.64 -6.88 -12.70
C LEU A 231 -13.04 -6.70 -13.28
N SER A 232 -14.05 -6.48 -12.44
CA SER A 232 -15.42 -6.21 -12.91
C SER A 232 -15.47 -5.00 -13.84
N ARG A 233 -14.84 -3.90 -13.47
CA ARG A 233 -14.80 -2.67 -14.26
C ARG A 233 -14.00 -2.83 -15.56
N ALA A 234 -12.77 -3.34 -15.44
CA ALA A 234 -11.85 -3.42 -16.58
C ALA A 234 -12.30 -4.45 -17.62
N LEU A 235 -12.92 -5.56 -17.19
CA LEU A 235 -13.40 -6.64 -18.06
C LEU A 235 -14.84 -6.43 -18.51
N ASP A 236 -15.54 -5.44 -17.97
CA ASP A 236 -16.98 -5.19 -18.25
C ASP A 236 -17.88 -6.39 -17.94
N ILE A 237 -17.65 -7.04 -16.80
CA ILE A 237 -18.45 -8.16 -16.31
C ILE A 237 -18.98 -7.90 -14.89
N PRO A 238 -20.18 -8.39 -14.53
CA PRO A 238 -20.72 -8.20 -13.21
C PRO A 238 -19.81 -8.77 -12.12
N SER A 239 -19.61 -8.04 -11.01
CA SER A 239 -18.80 -8.51 -9.89
C SER A 239 -19.30 -9.83 -9.26
N SER A 240 -20.60 -10.13 -9.40
CA SER A 240 -21.19 -11.42 -9.01
C SER A 240 -20.66 -12.62 -9.80
N LYS A 241 -20.06 -12.38 -10.97
CA LYS A 241 -19.40 -13.39 -11.79
C LYS A 241 -17.93 -13.61 -11.43
N ILE A 242 -17.41 -12.92 -10.41
CA ILE A 242 -16.01 -12.97 -10.00
C ILE A 242 -15.94 -13.35 -8.52
N ARG A 243 -15.15 -14.37 -8.20
CA ARG A 243 -14.74 -14.74 -6.86
C ARG A 243 -13.24 -14.57 -6.73
N VAL A 244 -12.78 -13.90 -5.69
CA VAL A 244 -11.35 -13.75 -5.39
C VAL A 244 -11.01 -14.49 -4.11
N ILE A 245 -10.00 -15.33 -4.17
CA ILE A 245 -9.50 -16.13 -3.03
C ILE A 245 -8.05 -15.75 -2.80
N LYS A 246 -7.73 -15.40 -1.56
CA LYS A 246 -6.38 -15.12 -1.12
C LYS A 246 -5.78 -16.39 -0.49
N PRO A 247 -4.75 -17.01 -1.09
CA PRO A 247 -3.94 -18.02 -0.41
C PRO A 247 -2.96 -17.36 0.56
N ARG A 248 -1.96 -18.09 1.04
CA ARG A 248 -0.86 -17.49 1.78
C ARG A 248 -0.10 -16.49 0.92
N ILE A 249 0.38 -15.40 1.55
CA ILE A 249 1.12 -14.34 0.89
C ILE A 249 2.52 -14.25 1.49
N GLY A 250 3.53 -14.25 0.63
CA GLY A 250 4.95 -14.14 0.98
C GLY A 250 5.46 -12.70 1.03
N GLY A 251 4.73 -11.83 1.76
CA GLY A 251 5.02 -10.40 1.88
C GLY A 251 4.31 -9.55 0.83
N GLY A 252 4.01 -8.31 1.18
CA GLY A 252 3.37 -7.34 0.28
C GLY A 252 3.93 -5.94 0.44
N PHE A 253 4.02 -5.44 1.67
CA PHE A 253 4.57 -4.13 2.04
C PHE A 253 3.90 -2.94 1.34
N GLY A 254 2.65 -3.12 0.88
CA GLY A 254 1.88 -2.18 0.06
C GLY A 254 1.92 -2.48 -1.45
N GLY A 255 2.92 -3.19 -1.97
CA GLY A 255 2.98 -3.51 -3.40
C GLY A 255 1.77 -4.32 -3.88
N LYS A 256 1.30 -5.28 -3.09
CA LYS A 256 0.13 -6.11 -3.38
C LYS A 256 -1.20 -5.44 -2.99
N GLN A 257 -1.18 -4.15 -2.69
CA GLN A 257 -2.33 -3.25 -2.60
C GLN A 257 -2.73 -2.68 -3.98
N THR A 258 -2.10 -3.18 -5.03
CA THR A 258 -2.34 -2.85 -6.45
C THR A 258 -2.63 -4.14 -7.21
N ALA A 259 -3.69 -4.17 -8.03
CA ALA A 259 -4.10 -5.35 -8.82
C ALA A 259 -3.25 -5.44 -10.10
N CYS A 260 -2.00 -5.89 -10.00
CA CYS A 260 -1.01 -5.82 -11.08
C CYS A 260 -1.12 -6.91 -12.15
N VAL A 261 -1.51 -8.12 -11.77
CA VAL A 261 -1.35 -9.31 -12.67
C VAL A 261 -2.64 -10.08 -12.91
N GLU A 262 -3.63 -9.93 -12.06
CA GLU A 262 -4.86 -10.70 -12.04
C GLU A 262 -5.67 -10.57 -13.33
N ILE A 263 -5.63 -9.38 -13.92
CA ILE A 263 -6.41 -9.04 -15.11
C ILE A 263 -5.95 -9.79 -16.36
N PHE A 264 -4.66 -10.06 -16.48
CA PHE A 264 -4.09 -10.74 -17.66
C PHE A 264 -4.51 -12.21 -17.71
N THR A 265 -4.43 -12.89 -16.57
CA THR A 265 -4.88 -14.29 -16.47
C THR A 265 -6.41 -14.39 -16.55
N ALA A 266 -7.14 -13.41 -16.02
CA ALA A 266 -8.59 -13.34 -16.13
C ALA A 266 -9.05 -13.28 -17.59
N LEU A 267 -8.46 -12.41 -18.40
CA LEU A 267 -8.74 -12.30 -19.83
C LEU A 267 -8.46 -13.60 -20.57
N VAL A 268 -7.30 -14.23 -20.32
CA VAL A 268 -6.94 -15.50 -20.95
C VAL A 268 -7.95 -16.58 -20.58
N THR A 269 -8.30 -16.71 -19.29
CA THR A 269 -9.27 -17.71 -18.83
C THR A 269 -10.66 -17.50 -19.44
N LEU A 270 -11.14 -16.26 -19.50
CA LEU A 270 -12.45 -15.95 -20.11
C LEU A 270 -12.45 -16.20 -21.62
N LYS A 271 -11.34 -15.91 -22.31
CA LYS A 271 -11.18 -16.11 -23.75
C LYS A 271 -11.09 -17.57 -24.15
N THR A 272 -10.36 -18.37 -23.38
CA THR A 272 -10.00 -19.74 -23.74
C THR A 272 -10.86 -20.80 -23.06
N GLY A 273 -11.55 -20.46 -21.96
CA GLY A 273 -12.22 -21.40 -21.07
C GLY A 273 -11.25 -22.28 -20.25
N LYS A 274 -9.93 -22.06 -20.35
CA LYS A 274 -8.90 -22.85 -19.70
C LYS A 274 -8.34 -22.13 -18.47
N PRO A 275 -7.87 -22.87 -17.45
CA PRO A 275 -7.11 -22.27 -16.35
C PRO A 275 -5.86 -21.57 -16.87
N ALA A 276 -5.51 -20.42 -16.26
CA ALA A 276 -4.31 -19.67 -16.63
C ALA A 276 -3.58 -19.15 -15.41
N LYS A 277 -2.26 -19.11 -15.45
CA LYS A 277 -1.40 -18.57 -14.39
C LYS A 277 -0.35 -17.60 -14.92
N ILE A 278 0.00 -16.64 -14.09
CA ILE A 278 1.11 -15.71 -14.31
C ILE A 278 1.96 -15.64 -13.05
N ILE A 279 3.27 -15.65 -13.24
CA ILE A 279 4.26 -15.46 -12.19
C ILE A 279 5.29 -14.49 -12.74
N TYR A 280 5.42 -13.32 -12.11
CA TYR A 280 6.49 -12.40 -12.41
C TYR A 280 7.80 -12.89 -11.82
N ASP A 281 8.87 -12.79 -12.58
CA ASP A 281 10.20 -12.95 -12.04
C ASP A 281 10.63 -11.71 -11.22
N ARG A 282 11.83 -11.74 -10.66
CA ARG A 282 12.35 -10.63 -9.85
C ARG A 282 12.57 -9.36 -10.69
N LYS A 283 13.00 -9.50 -11.95
CA LYS A 283 13.21 -8.40 -12.86
C LYS A 283 11.87 -7.75 -13.24
N GLU A 284 10.87 -8.55 -13.61
CA GLU A 284 9.52 -8.06 -13.89
C GLU A 284 8.94 -7.32 -12.67
N THR A 285 9.12 -7.86 -11.45
CA THR A 285 8.69 -7.22 -10.21
C THR A 285 9.31 -5.84 -10.02
N PHE A 286 10.58 -5.64 -10.38
CA PHE A 286 11.27 -4.35 -10.21
C PHE A 286 10.98 -3.35 -11.33
N THR A 287 10.68 -3.81 -12.54
CA THR A 287 10.59 -2.94 -13.72
C THR A 287 9.17 -2.71 -14.24
N CYS A 288 8.21 -3.54 -13.83
CA CYS A 288 6.86 -3.55 -14.41
C CYS A 288 5.73 -3.46 -13.36
N THR A 289 6.07 -3.19 -12.10
CA THR A 289 5.09 -3.01 -11.02
C THR A 289 5.27 -1.65 -10.36
N THR A 290 4.62 -1.43 -9.22
CA THR A 290 4.71 -0.15 -8.52
C THR A 290 5.95 -0.05 -7.63
N SER A 291 6.36 1.18 -7.35
CA SER A 291 7.48 1.52 -6.47
C SER A 291 7.06 2.56 -5.43
N ARG A 292 7.97 2.93 -4.51
CA ARG A 292 7.83 4.13 -3.69
C ARG A 292 7.96 5.37 -4.57
N HIS A 293 7.16 6.40 -4.31
CA HIS A 293 7.28 7.69 -4.99
C HIS A 293 8.65 8.33 -4.71
N ALA A 294 9.37 8.70 -5.75
CA ALA A 294 10.50 9.62 -5.62
C ALA A 294 9.97 11.01 -5.31
N MET A 295 10.66 11.76 -4.43
CA MET A 295 10.21 13.09 -4.04
C MET A 295 11.39 14.05 -3.90
N LYS A 296 11.13 15.32 -4.23
CA LYS A 296 11.92 16.48 -3.85
C LYS A 296 11.15 17.20 -2.75
N LEU A 297 11.80 17.50 -1.63
CA LEU A 297 11.18 18.16 -0.49
C LEU A 297 12.05 19.34 -0.07
N ASN A 298 11.54 20.56 -0.18
CA ASN A 298 12.12 21.74 0.43
C ASN A 298 11.44 21.96 1.78
N VAL A 299 12.24 22.01 2.85
CA VAL A 299 11.74 22.15 4.22
C VAL A 299 12.38 23.37 4.86
N LYS A 300 11.51 24.27 5.39
CA LYS A 300 11.92 25.41 6.23
C LYS A 300 11.43 25.20 7.65
N VAL A 301 12.32 25.41 8.60
CA VAL A 301 11.99 25.38 10.03
C VAL A 301 12.46 26.68 10.66
N GLY A 302 11.51 27.43 11.24
CA GLY A 302 11.77 28.66 11.98
C GLY A 302 11.66 28.46 13.49
N ALA A 303 12.58 29.01 14.24
CA ALA A 303 12.63 28.91 15.70
C ALA A 303 13.16 30.16 16.39
N ASP A 304 12.81 30.32 17.67
CA ASP A 304 13.43 31.30 18.56
C ASP A 304 14.84 30.83 18.99
N LYS A 305 15.68 31.75 19.53
CA LYS A 305 17.04 31.43 20.02
C LYS A 305 17.08 30.35 21.08
N ASP A 306 15.99 30.21 21.84
CA ASP A 306 15.88 29.20 22.89
C ASP A 306 15.51 27.80 22.35
N GLY A 307 15.41 27.64 21.02
CA GLY A 307 15.08 26.40 20.35
C GLY A 307 13.58 26.09 20.26
N THR A 308 12.69 27.03 20.57
CA THR A 308 11.24 26.87 20.38
C THR A 308 10.89 26.98 18.90
N ILE A 309 10.45 25.87 18.29
CA ILE A 309 10.05 25.81 16.88
C ILE A 309 8.69 26.46 16.72
N LYS A 310 8.60 27.48 15.85
CA LYS A 310 7.39 28.26 15.58
C LYS A 310 6.77 27.90 14.25
N VAL A 311 7.58 27.54 13.26
CA VAL A 311 7.13 27.32 11.89
C VAL A 311 7.75 26.04 11.32
N ILE A 312 6.92 25.26 10.63
CA ILE A 312 7.35 24.20 9.70
C ILE A 312 6.65 24.45 8.37
N ASP A 313 7.42 24.64 7.31
CA ASP A 313 6.95 24.81 5.94
C ASP A 313 7.58 23.74 5.05
N ILE A 314 6.74 22.97 4.36
CA ILE A 314 7.14 21.88 3.48
C ILE A 314 6.59 22.17 2.08
N ASP A 315 7.46 22.33 1.10
CA ASP A 315 7.12 22.40 -0.33
C ASP A 315 7.68 21.16 -1.03
N ALA A 316 6.81 20.36 -1.65
CA ALA A 316 7.20 19.07 -2.15
C ALA A 316 6.73 18.82 -3.59
N LEU A 317 7.54 18.08 -4.34
CA LEU A 317 7.22 17.56 -5.66
C LEU A 317 7.37 16.04 -5.63
N SER A 318 6.35 15.31 -6.09
CA SER A 318 6.33 13.85 -6.09
C SER A 318 6.18 13.30 -7.50
N ASP A 319 6.99 12.30 -7.84
CA ASP A 319 6.92 11.57 -9.10
C ASP A 319 6.05 10.31 -8.94
N THR A 320 4.94 10.24 -9.65
CA THR A 320 4.10 9.03 -9.68
C THR A 320 4.41 8.09 -10.84
N GLY A 321 5.35 8.46 -11.72
CA GLY A 321 5.58 7.72 -12.96
C GLY A 321 4.43 7.87 -13.95
N ALA A 322 4.21 6.83 -14.76
CA ALA A 322 3.29 6.89 -15.90
C ALA A 322 1.80 6.85 -15.53
N TYR A 323 1.45 6.49 -14.31
CA TYR A 323 0.06 6.32 -13.87
C TYR A 323 -0.15 6.83 -12.44
N GLY A 324 -1.34 7.37 -12.16
CA GLY A 324 -1.63 8.09 -10.92
C GLY A 324 -1.83 7.22 -9.68
N GLU A 325 -2.26 6.00 -9.82
CA GLU A 325 -2.40 5.00 -8.75
C GLU A 325 -2.76 5.60 -7.36
N HIS A 326 -1.88 5.45 -6.36
CA HIS A 326 -2.04 5.98 -5.00
C HIS A 326 -1.44 7.40 -4.81
N ALA A 327 -1.26 8.15 -5.89
CA ALA A 327 -0.51 9.41 -5.90
C ALA A 327 -0.96 10.40 -4.82
N SER A 328 -2.24 10.81 -4.85
CA SER A 328 -2.77 11.84 -3.96
C SER A 328 -2.68 11.44 -2.49
N THR A 329 -3.16 10.24 -2.14
CA THR A 329 -3.15 9.78 -0.74
C THR A 329 -1.76 9.53 -0.20
N THR A 330 -0.83 9.05 -1.04
CA THR A 330 0.58 8.91 -0.65
C THR A 330 1.18 10.25 -0.33
N PHE A 331 0.95 11.24 -1.18
CA PHE A 331 1.55 12.57 -1.06
C PHE A 331 1.01 13.33 0.16
N GLY A 332 -0.29 13.28 0.43
CA GLY A 332 -0.89 13.94 1.61
C GLY A 332 -0.24 13.55 2.92
N LEU A 333 0.19 12.28 3.06
CA LEU A 333 0.83 11.79 4.29
C LEU A 333 2.22 12.41 4.56
N VAL A 334 2.84 13.09 3.60
CA VAL A 334 4.10 13.83 3.83
C VAL A 334 3.92 14.85 4.95
N GLY A 335 2.90 15.70 4.84
CA GLY A 335 2.59 16.72 5.86
C GLY A 335 1.84 16.15 7.05
N GLU A 336 0.81 15.33 6.80
CA GLU A 336 -0.09 14.80 7.83
C GLU A 336 0.60 13.96 8.92
N LYS A 337 1.73 13.32 8.62
CA LYS A 337 2.44 12.43 9.56
C LYS A 337 3.75 13.02 10.09
N THR A 338 4.05 14.27 9.80
CA THR A 338 5.26 14.95 10.28
C THR A 338 4.94 16.13 11.19
N MET A 339 4.13 17.05 10.73
CA MET A 339 3.79 18.27 11.48
C MET A 339 3.08 17.99 12.83
N PRO A 340 2.18 16.99 12.96
CA PRO A 340 1.47 16.77 14.22
C PRO A 340 2.34 16.38 15.42
N MET A 341 3.58 15.96 15.18
CA MET A 341 4.50 15.62 16.27
C MET A 341 5.01 16.85 17.04
N TYR A 342 4.85 18.05 16.48
CA TYR A 342 5.33 19.30 17.05
C TYR A 342 4.15 20.18 17.48
N GLY A 343 4.02 20.41 18.80
CA GLY A 343 2.85 21.06 19.41
C GLY A 343 2.90 22.58 19.47
N LYS A 344 4.08 23.23 19.28
CA LYS A 344 4.29 24.65 19.51
C LYS A 344 4.25 25.53 18.26
N LEU A 345 3.73 25.01 17.16
CA LEU A 345 3.72 25.71 15.89
C LEU A 345 2.70 26.87 15.89
N ASN A 346 3.17 28.09 15.61
CA ASN A 346 2.33 29.24 15.31
C ASN A 346 1.79 29.14 13.88
N ALA A 347 2.62 28.68 12.94
CA ALA A 347 2.25 28.44 11.56
C ALA A 347 2.84 27.12 11.04
N ALA A 348 2.09 26.47 10.15
CA ALA A 348 2.51 25.25 9.48
C ALA A 348 1.94 25.22 8.07
N ARG A 349 2.74 24.83 7.09
CA ARG A 349 2.29 24.64 5.72
C ARG A 349 2.87 23.36 5.13
N PHE A 350 2.03 22.61 4.44
CA PHE A 350 2.43 21.58 3.50
C PHE A 350 1.75 21.88 2.17
N LYS A 351 2.54 22.07 1.13
CA LYS A 351 2.06 22.28 -0.23
C LYS A 351 2.87 21.50 -1.25
N GLY A 352 2.31 21.30 -2.41
CA GLY A 352 3.04 20.73 -3.54
C GLY A 352 2.17 19.96 -4.52
N ASN A 353 2.85 19.32 -5.46
CA ASN A 353 2.23 18.65 -6.59
C ASN A 353 2.75 17.21 -6.72
N VAL A 354 1.88 16.35 -7.25
CA VAL A 354 2.28 15.05 -7.79
C VAL A 354 2.21 15.13 -9.30
N VAL A 355 3.26 14.67 -9.98
CA VAL A 355 3.38 14.77 -11.44
C VAL A 355 3.50 13.41 -12.10
N TYR A 356 2.97 13.33 -13.32
CA TYR A 356 3.25 12.24 -14.24
C TYR A 356 4.65 12.36 -14.84
N THR A 357 5.31 11.21 -15.04
CA THR A 357 6.54 11.07 -15.83
C THR A 357 6.50 9.77 -16.63
N ASN A 358 7.37 9.62 -17.63
CA ASN A 358 7.45 8.37 -18.39
C ASN A 358 8.35 7.32 -17.71
N LYS A 359 8.15 7.14 -16.39
CA LYS A 359 8.82 6.13 -15.55
C LYS A 359 7.85 5.05 -15.10
N THR A 360 8.41 3.97 -14.55
CA THR A 360 7.64 2.94 -13.84
C THR A 360 6.70 3.57 -12.81
N PRO A 361 5.43 3.18 -12.74
CA PRO A 361 4.46 3.77 -11.82
C PRO A 361 4.90 3.66 -10.36
N ALA A 362 4.59 4.68 -9.58
CA ALA A 362 4.66 4.60 -8.13
C ALA A 362 3.28 4.25 -7.56
N GLY A 363 3.27 3.66 -6.37
CA GLY A 363 2.04 3.22 -5.71
C GLY A 363 2.20 3.13 -4.20
N ALA A 364 1.39 2.31 -3.58
CA ALA A 364 1.44 2.07 -2.16
C ALA A 364 2.76 1.41 -1.75
N PHE A 365 3.48 1.99 -0.81
CA PHE A 365 4.64 1.39 -0.16
C PHE A 365 4.59 1.75 1.33
N ARG A 366 4.95 0.81 2.21
CA ARG A 366 4.92 0.92 3.68
C ARG A 366 5.28 2.32 4.17
N GLY A 367 4.32 2.97 4.85
CA GLY A 367 4.42 4.33 5.36
C GLY A 367 4.03 5.43 4.36
N TYR A 368 3.79 5.12 3.08
CA TYR A 368 3.45 6.10 2.03
C TYR A 368 4.43 7.29 2.04
N GLY A 369 3.94 8.53 1.96
CA GLY A 369 4.74 9.75 2.02
C GLY A 369 5.29 10.12 3.40
N ALA A 370 4.79 9.52 4.47
CA ALA A 370 5.26 9.81 5.83
C ALA A 370 6.77 9.55 6.01
N THR A 371 7.30 8.51 5.36
CA THR A 371 8.73 8.18 5.47
C THR A 371 9.62 9.24 4.85
N GLN A 372 9.22 9.79 3.69
CA GLN A 372 9.95 10.88 3.03
C GLN A 372 9.82 12.18 3.81
N GLY A 373 8.60 12.50 4.28
CA GLY A 373 8.35 13.69 5.10
C GLY A 373 9.14 13.67 6.41
N CYS A 374 9.11 12.55 7.15
CA CYS A 374 9.88 12.41 8.38
C CYS A 374 11.39 12.54 8.12
N PHE A 375 11.91 11.92 7.07
CA PHE A 375 13.33 12.06 6.73
C PHE A 375 13.72 13.54 6.53
N ALA A 376 12.96 14.30 5.74
CA ALA A 376 13.26 15.67 5.43
C ALA A 376 13.11 16.60 6.65
N VAL A 377 11.97 16.51 7.36
CA VAL A 377 11.69 17.36 8.53
C VAL A 377 12.68 17.10 9.66
N GLU A 378 12.91 15.83 10.02
CA GLU A 378 13.80 15.44 11.11
C GLU A 378 15.27 15.77 10.82
N SER A 379 15.68 15.68 9.55
CA SER A 379 17.02 16.13 9.12
C SER A 379 17.15 17.66 9.25
N THR A 380 16.12 18.43 8.90
CA THR A 380 16.12 19.89 9.06
C THR A 380 16.15 20.29 10.53
N ILE A 381 15.43 19.57 11.42
CA ILE A 381 15.46 19.80 12.86
C ILE A 381 16.85 19.52 13.45
N ASN A 382 17.55 18.49 12.97
CA ASN A 382 18.94 18.26 13.38
C ASN A 382 19.86 19.42 12.97
N LYS A 383 19.68 19.97 11.76
CA LYS A 383 20.42 21.16 11.30
C LYS A 383 20.07 22.41 12.12
N LEU A 384 18.81 22.57 12.50
CA LEU A 384 18.37 23.64 13.41
C LEU A 384 19.07 23.53 14.77
N ALA A 385 19.07 22.33 15.36
CA ALA A 385 19.74 22.07 16.63
C ALA A 385 21.25 22.41 16.57
N ALA A 386 21.92 21.99 15.48
CA ALA A 386 23.33 22.32 15.27
C ALA A 386 23.55 23.83 15.12
N LYS A 387 22.69 24.54 14.38
CA LYS A 387 22.78 26.01 14.20
C LYS A 387 22.56 26.77 15.50
N LEU A 388 21.71 26.24 16.39
CA LEU A 388 21.46 26.78 17.72
C LEU A 388 22.51 26.34 18.77
N ASN A 389 23.42 25.45 18.38
CA ASN A 389 24.38 24.82 19.29
C ASN A 389 23.67 24.09 20.47
N MET A 390 22.57 23.42 20.20
CA MET A 390 21.76 22.65 21.14
C MET A 390 21.82 21.15 20.85
N ASP A 391 21.60 20.33 21.87
CA ASP A 391 21.40 18.89 21.66
C ASP A 391 20.07 18.66 20.90
N PRO A 392 20.07 17.90 19.78
CA PRO A 392 18.85 17.61 19.03
C PRO A 392 17.79 16.84 19.83
N VAL A 393 18.16 16.15 20.90
CA VAL A 393 17.23 15.54 21.86
C VAL A 393 16.49 16.62 22.64
N ASP A 394 17.22 17.64 23.13
CA ASP A 394 16.64 18.71 23.94
C ASP A 394 15.70 19.60 23.08
N VAL A 395 16.09 19.89 21.83
CA VAL A 395 15.20 20.59 20.87
C VAL A 395 13.90 19.82 20.69
N ARG A 396 13.95 18.49 20.53
CA ARG A 396 12.74 17.67 20.39
C ARG A 396 11.90 17.66 21.65
N LEU A 397 12.48 17.37 22.81
CA LEU A 397 11.78 17.35 24.11
C LEU A 397 11.06 18.67 24.42
N LYS A 398 11.63 19.79 23.95
CA LYS A 398 11.04 21.11 24.10
C LYS A 398 9.80 21.31 23.22
N ASN A 399 9.79 20.74 22.02
CA ASN A 399 8.83 21.09 20.95
C ASN A 399 7.80 20.02 20.65
N ILE A 400 8.00 18.77 21.07
CA ILE A 400 7.03 17.70 20.84
C ILE A 400 5.69 18.05 21.48
N ILE A 401 4.63 17.59 20.82
CA ILE A 401 3.28 17.64 21.35
C ILE A 401 3.17 16.77 22.60
N LYS A 402 2.40 17.23 23.58
CA LYS A 402 2.17 16.54 24.85
C LYS A 402 0.73 16.07 24.96
N GLU A 403 0.52 15.14 25.89
CA GLU A 403 -0.83 14.68 26.27
C GLU A 403 -1.69 15.87 26.74
N GLY A 404 -2.93 15.96 26.22
CA GLY A 404 -3.85 17.07 26.44
C GLY A 404 -3.64 18.29 25.56
N GLU A 405 -2.57 18.36 24.75
CA GLU A 405 -2.38 19.46 23.81
C GLU A 405 -3.16 19.22 22.50
N THR A 406 -3.62 20.33 21.89
CA THR A 406 -4.28 20.30 20.59
C THR A 406 -3.25 20.20 19.48
N SER A 407 -3.34 19.16 18.65
CA SER A 407 -2.47 19.00 17.49
C SER A 407 -2.70 20.14 16.49
N PRO A 408 -1.64 20.85 16.06
CA PRO A 408 -1.76 21.88 15.05
C PRO A 408 -2.34 21.39 13.72
N ALA A 409 -1.96 20.17 13.32
CA ALA A 409 -2.37 19.61 12.03
C ALA A 409 -3.75 18.96 12.06
N TYR A 410 -4.17 18.39 13.18
CA TYR A 410 -5.48 17.71 13.27
C TYR A 410 -6.57 18.56 13.89
N ASN A 411 -6.21 19.68 14.53
CA ASN A 411 -7.11 20.50 15.32
C ASN A 411 -7.94 19.69 16.34
N LYS A 412 -7.30 18.68 16.94
CA LYS A 412 -7.86 17.77 17.94
C LYS A 412 -6.93 17.64 19.13
N GLU A 413 -7.52 17.54 20.31
CA GLU A 413 -6.80 17.21 21.54
C GLU A 413 -6.28 15.77 21.47
N LEU A 414 -5.01 15.57 21.84
CA LEU A 414 -4.36 14.26 21.86
C LEU A 414 -4.33 13.74 23.30
N ASN A 415 -5.22 12.79 23.59
CA ASN A 415 -5.42 12.25 24.93
C ASN A 415 -4.45 11.11 25.32
N SER A 416 -3.54 10.71 24.43
CA SER A 416 -2.54 9.68 24.69
C SER A 416 -1.28 9.96 23.89
N VAL A 417 -0.28 10.54 24.54
CA VAL A 417 1.01 10.88 23.93
C VAL A 417 2.14 10.44 24.87
N ALA A 418 3.12 9.71 24.34
CA ALA A 418 4.26 9.20 25.08
C ALA A 418 5.61 9.53 24.42
N LEU A 419 5.66 10.51 23.51
CA LEU A 419 6.86 10.86 22.75
C LEU A 419 8.05 11.21 23.67
N ASP A 420 7.81 11.95 24.75
CA ASP A 420 8.86 12.30 25.72
C ASP A 420 9.44 11.05 26.41
N ARG A 421 8.59 10.09 26.77
CA ARG A 421 9.02 8.81 27.37
C ARG A 421 9.81 7.96 26.37
N CYS A 422 9.36 7.93 25.11
CA CYS A 422 10.09 7.25 24.04
C CYS A 422 11.47 7.85 23.80
N ILE A 423 11.58 9.19 23.74
CA ILE A 423 12.85 9.90 23.57
C ILE A 423 13.78 9.61 24.73
N LYS A 424 13.33 9.77 25.97
CA LYS A 424 14.13 9.53 27.19
C LYS A 424 14.64 8.08 27.23
N LYS A 425 13.75 7.12 26.96
CA LYS A 425 14.13 5.70 26.95
C LYS A 425 15.09 5.36 25.82
N GLY A 426 14.87 5.91 24.62
CA GLY A 426 15.79 5.77 23.49
C GLY A 426 17.18 6.35 23.79
N LYS A 427 17.23 7.55 24.39
CA LYS A 427 18.46 8.22 24.83
C LYS A 427 19.26 7.34 25.79
N GLU A 428 18.60 6.77 26.82
CA GLU A 428 19.19 5.84 27.79
C GLU A 428 19.75 4.59 27.10
N LEU A 429 18.92 3.89 26.31
CA LEU A 429 19.28 2.61 25.69
C LEU A 429 20.46 2.72 24.73
N ILE A 430 20.53 3.80 23.93
CA ILE A 430 21.63 4.01 22.98
C ILE A 430 22.87 4.57 23.65
N LYS A 431 22.79 4.97 24.94
CA LYS A 431 23.85 5.68 25.66
C LYS A 431 24.27 6.97 24.95
N TRP A 432 23.28 7.84 24.72
CA TRP A 432 23.42 9.07 23.95
C TRP A 432 24.55 9.94 24.43
N ASP A 433 24.57 10.28 25.73
CA ASP A 433 25.52 11.21 26.34
C ASP A 433 26.99 10.73 26.28
N GLU A 434 27.23 9.42 26.10
CA GLU A 434 28.55 8.84 25.90
C GLU A 434 29.03 8.90 24.42
N LYS A 435 28.14 9.10 23.47
CA LYS A 435 28.39 8.91 22.02
C LYS A 435 28.10 10.13 21.17
N TYR A 436 27.30 11.07 21.67
CA TYR A 436 26.94 12.29 20.94
C TYR A 436 27.91 13.43 21.30
N PRO A 437 28.38 14.29 20.38
CA PRO A 437 28.12 14.20 18.95
C PRO A 437 28.85 13.05 18.24
N TYR A 438 29.98 12.62 18.79
CA TYR A 438 30.71 11.42 18.40
C TYR A 438 31.68 10.99 19.49
N LYS A 439 32.04 9.70 19.48
CA LYS A 439 33.05 9.09 20.31
C LYS A 439 34.20 8.58 19.43
N GLU A 440 35.40 9.01 19.68
CA GLU A 440 36.60 8.44 19.07
C GLU A 440 36.82 7.01 19.57
N ILE A 441 36.96 6.08 18.64
CA ILE A 441 37.23 4.67 18.90
C ILE A 441 38.71 4.36 18.62
N SER A 442 39.25 5.00 17.57
CA SER A 442 40.66 4.94 17.21
C SER A 442 40.99 6.15 16.34
N PRO A 443 42.26 6.41 15.98
CA PRO A 443 42.66 7.52 15.11
C PRO A 443 41.94 7.55 13.75
N THR A 444 41.36 6.44 13.32
CA THR A 444 40.68 6.31 12.01
C THR A 444 39.20 5.94 12.15
N LYS A 445 38.66 5.82 13.36
CA LYS A 445 37.29 5.41 13.59
C LYS A 445 36.60 6.28 14.64
N VAL A 446 35.43 6.77 14.27
CA VAL A 446 34.51 7.45 15.18
C VAL A 446 33.18 6.70 15.22
N ARG A 447 32.47 6.82 16.33
CA ARG A 447 31.09 6.34 16.49
C ARG A 447 30.22 7.52 16.88
N SER A 448 29.13 7.69 16.17
CA SER A 448 28.12 8.68 16.48
C SER A 448 26.75 8.04 16.64
N VAL A 449 25.81 8.80 17.15
CA VAL A 449 24.39 8.43 17.31
C VAL A 449 23.52 9.52 16.72
N GLY A 450 22.32 9.14 16.25
CA GLY A 450 21.31 10.05 15.73
C GLY A 450 19.93 9.70 16.27
N MET A 451 19.02 10.66 16.23
CA MET A 451 17.63 10.50 16.62
C MET A 451 16.72 11.15 15.59
N ALA A 452 15.61 10.50 15.32
CA ALA A 452 14.49 11.03 14.55
C ALA A 452 13.18 10.58 15.18
N LEU A 453 12.14 11.40 15.07
CA LEU A 453 10.78 11.05 15.44
C LEU A 453 10.02 10.57 14.21
N THR A 454 9.14 9.61 14.42
CA THR A 454 8.24 9.14 13.36
C THR A 454 6.86 8.88 13.92
N MET A 455 5.85 9.07 13.08
CA MET A 455 4.47 8.77 13.40
C MET A 455 3.84 7.95 12.29
N GLN A 456 3.04 6.96 12.69
CA GLN A 456 2.21 6.16 11.78
C GLN A 456 0.80 6.06 12.36
N GLY A 457 -0.21 6.21 11.50
CA GLY A 457 -1.61 5.96 11.87
C GLY A 457 -1.93 4.47 11.89
N SER A 458 -2.88 4.07 12.74
CA SER A 458 -3.48 2.74 12.75
C SER A 458 -4.91 2.84 12.24
N GLY A 459 -5.06 2.70 10.92
CA GLY A 459 -6.30 2.94 10.20
C GLY A 459 -6.45 4.36 9.69
N ILE A 460 -7.39 4.55 8.77
CA ILE A 460 -7.75 5.82 8.16
C ILE A 460 -9.15 6.19 8.63
N ALA A 461 -9.24 7.25 9.44
CA ALA A 461 -10.51 7.71 10.02
C ALA A 461 -11.54 8.03 8.93
N GLY A 462 -12.76 7.51 9.08
CA GLY A 462 -13.86 7.71 8.15
C GLY A 462 -13.79 6.89 6.85
N ILE A 463 -12.72 6.09 6.66
CA ILE A 463 -12.50 5.27 5.46
C ILE A 463 -12.42 3.78 5.83
N ASP A 464 -11.53 3.42 6.78
CA ASP A 464 -11.32 2.03 7.13
C ASP A 464 -12.50 1.48 7.92
N THR A 465 -13.02 0.37 7.43
CA THR A 465 -14.11 -0.40 8.04
C THR A 465 -13.72 -1.87 8.11
N ALA A 466 -14.35 -2.62 8.98
CA ALA A 466 -14.21 -4.07 9.02
C ALA A 466 -15.54 -4.71 9.37
N SER A 467 -15.79 -5.85 8.76
CA SER A 467 -16.94 -6.71 9.09
C SER A 467 -16.45 -8.09 9.48
N ILE A 468 -17.06 -8.65 10.53
CA ILE A 468 -16.71 -9.98 11.06
C ILE A 468 -17.98 -10.79 11.23
N GLU A 469 -17.89 -12.05 10.91
CA GLU A 469 -18.91 -13.04 11.25
C GLU A 469 -18.26 -14.17 12.08
N ILE A 470 -18.91 -14.53 13.20
CA ILE A 470 -18.49 -15.65 14.04
C ILE A 470 -19.65 -16.64 14.15
N LYS A 471 -19.39 -17.89 13.81
CA LYS A 471 -20.35 -18.99 13.90
C LYS A 471 -19.95 -19.93 15.03
N LEU A 472 -20.87 -20.24 15.92
CA LEU A 472 -20.77 -21.40 16.79
C LEU A 472 -21.28 -22.62 16.01
N ASN A 473 -20.43 -23.62 15.84
CA ASN A 473 -20.76 -24.85 15.15
C ASN A 473 -21.37 -25.88 16.13
N ASP A 474 -21.98 -26.92 15.60
CA ASP A 474 -22.65 -27.99 16.33
C ASP A 474 -21.71 -28.84 17.21
N ASP A 475 -20.43 -28.82 16.93
CA ASP A 475 -19.37 -29.52 17.67
C ASP A 475 -18.72 -28.66 18.78
N GLY A 476 -19.23 -27.43 19.00
CA GLY A 476 -18.69 -26.49 19.98
C GLY A 476 -17.42 -25.75 19.56
N ASN A 477 -17.02 -25.86 18.29
CA ASN A 477 -15.97 -25.04 17.71
C ASN A 477 -16.55 -23.74 17.11
N TYR A 478 -15.69 -22.77 16.83
CA TYR A 478 -16.08 -21.49 16.25
C TYR A 478 -15.43 -21.28 14.90
N THR A 479 -16.18 -20.77 13.94
CA THR A 479 -15.63 -20.30 12.66
C THR A 479 -15.62 -18.78 12.65
N LEU A 480 -14.42 -18.19 12.53
CA LEU A 480 -14.19 -16.76 12.38
C LEU A 480 -14.02 -16.43 10.89
N LEU A 481 -14.97 -15.70 10.32
CA LEU A 481 -14.95 -15.23 8.93
C LEU A 481 -14.52 -13.78 8.88
N THR A 482 -13.47 -13.49 8.12
CA THR A 482 -12.91 -12.14 7.96
C THR A 482 -12.48 -11.86 6.52
N GLY A 483 -12.74 -10.65 6.02
CA GLY A 483 -12.28 -10.22 4.70
C GLY A 483 -10.83 -9.73 4.69
N SER A 484 -10.20 -9.52 5.86
CA SER A 484 -8.82 -9.06 5.97
C SER A 484 -7.81 -10.13 5.51
N THR A 485 -6.62 -9.68 5.11
CA THR A 485 -5.60 -10.57 4.54
C THR A 485 -4.37 -10.69 5.45
N ASP A 486 -3.97 -11.91 5.79
CA ASP A 486 -2.64 -12.17 6.36
C ASP A 486 -1.61 -12.24 5.23
N MET A 487 -0.73 -11.26 5.16
CA MET A 487 0.37 -11.20 4.19
C MET A 487 1.73 -11.62 4.76
N GLY A 488 1.70 -12.39 5.86
CA GLY A 488 2.86 -12.79 6.66
C GLY A 488 2.96 -12.05 7.99
N THR A 489 2.00 -11.17 8.29
CA THR A 489 1.93 -10.37 9.52
C THR A 489 1.48 -11.16 10.74
N GLY A 490 0.82 -12.31 10.55
CA GLY A 490 0.21 -13.11 11.62
C GLY A 490 -1.18 -12.61 12.03
N SER A 491 -1.84 -11.81 11.18
CA SER A 491 -3.16 -11.26 11.50
C SER A 491 -4.21 -12.35 11.75
N ASP A 492 -4.22 -13.44 10.99
CA ASP A 492 -5.14 -14.56 11.22
C ASP A 492 -4.97 -15.14 12.64
N THR A 493 -3.73 -15.22 13.14
CA THR A 493 -3.45 -15.69 14.50
C THR A 493 -3.93 -14.71 15.57
N ILE A 494 -3.63 -13.41 15.42
CA ILE A 494 -4.02 -12.42 16.45
C ILE A 494 -5.53 -12.18 16.49
N LEU A 495 -6.22 -12.25 15.35
CA LEU A 495 -7.68 -12.17 15.31
C LEU A 495 -8.31 -13.38 16.01
N ALA A 496 -7.75 -14.59 15.83
CA ALA A 496 -8.15 -15.78 16.59
C ALA A 496 -7.88 -15.63 18.10
N GLN A 497 -6.76 -15.03 18.51
CA GLN A 497 -6.47 -14.75 19.92
C GLN A 497 -7.53 -13.83 20.55
N MET A 498 -7.91 -12.75 19.84
CA MET A 498 -8.94 -11.82 20.32
C MET A 498 -10.31 -12.52 20.42
N CYS A 499 -10.66 -13.34 19.44
CA CYS A 499 -11.88 -14.14 19.45
C CYS A 499 -11.92 -15.10 20.63
N ALA A 500 -10.85 -15.89 20.82
CA ALA A 500 -10.74 -16.87 21.89
C ALA A 500 -10.73 -16.24 23.28
N GLU A 501 -10.08 -15.08 23.45
CA GLU A 501 -10.08 -14.32 24.72
C GLU A 501 -11.49 -13.91 25.14
N VAL A 502 -12.28 -13.33 24.21
CA VAL A 502 -13.64 -12.84 24.49
C VAL A 502 -14.61 -13.99 24.73
N LEU A 503 -14.50 -15.08 23.95
CA LEU A 503 -15.35 -16.25 24.09
C LEU A 503 -14.93 -17.17 25.24
N GLU A 504 -13.85 -16.83 25.96
CA GLU A 504 -13.28 -17.63 27.06
C GLU A 504 -13.00 -19.08 26.67
N THR A 505 -12.48 -19.27 25.45
CA THR A 505 -12.15 -20.59 24.87
C THR A 505 -10.69 -20.68 24.50
N THR A 506 -10.27 -21.80 23.92
CA THR A 506 -8.89 -22.06 23.50
C THR A 506 -8.68 -21.83 22.00
N MET A 507 -7.43 -21.58 21.58
CA MET A 507 -7.10 -21.28 20.19
C MET A 507 -7.45 -22.41 19.21
N ASP A 508 -7.37 -23.65 19.63
CA ASP A 508 -7.70 -24.83 18.84
C ASP A 508 -9.19 -24.97 18.53
N LYS A 509 -10.04 -24.23 19.24
CA LYS A 509 -11.48 -24.12 18.99
C LYS A 509 -11.85 -23.09 17.91
N ILE A 510 -10.90 -22.28 17.45
CA ILE A 510 -11.15 -21.20 16.48
C ILE A 510 -10.62 -21.60 15.10
N VAL A 511 -11.51 -21.77 14.14
CA VAL A 511 -11.18 -21.95 12.73
C VAL A 511 -11.28 -20.60 12.03
N VAL A 512 -10.16 -20.10 11.48
CA VAL A 512 -10.14 -18.83 10.74
C VAL A 512 -10.30 -19.10 9.25
N ASN A 513 -11.30 -18.45 8.63
CA ASN A 513 -11.49 -18.41 7.19
C ASN A 513 -11.37 -16.95 6.72
N SER A 514 -10.30 -16.63 6.02
CA SER A 514 -9.93 -15.25 5.67
C SER A 514 -9.91 -15.01 4.17
N ALA A 515 -10.42 -13.84 3.76
CA ALA A 515 -10.21 -13.24 2.45
C ALA A 515 -10.64 -14.10 1.23
N ASP A 516 -11.84 -14.63 1.29
CA ASP A 516 -12.59 -15.19 0.17
C ASP A 516 -13.84 -14.33 -0.06
N THR A 517 -13.95 -13.69 -1.21
CA THR A 517 -15.00 -12.70 -1.46
C THR A 517 -16.43 -13.27 -1.53
N ASP A 518 -16.59 -14.58 -1.57
CA ASP A 518 -17.90 -15.24 -1.53
C ASP A 518 -18.32 -15.62 -0.10
N SER A 519 -17.38 -16.01 0.75
CA SER A 519 -17.67 -16.49 2.11
C SER A 519 -17.30 -15.50 3.22
N SER A 520 -16.35 -14.63 2.97
CA SER A 520 -15.93 -13.61 3.96
C SER A 520 -16.76 -12.34 3.85
N PRO A 521 -17.09 -11.68 4.98
CA PRO A 521 -17.68 -10.34 4.95
C PRO A 521 -16.69 -9.32 4.33
N TYR A 522 -17.22 -8.18 3.88
CA TYR A 522 -16.41 -7.13 3.25
C TYR A 522 -15.34 -6.59 4.20
N ASP A 523 -14.13 -6.41 3.64
CA ASP A 523 -13.02 -5.70 4.26
C ASP A 523 -12.28 -4.93 3.14
N PRO A 524 -11.89 -3.66 3.35
CA PRO A 524 -11.23 -2.87 2.30
C PRO A 524 -9.84 -3.40 1.94
N GLY A 525 -9.24 -4.20 2.81
CA GLY A 525 -7.91 -4.77 2.61
C GLY A 525 -6.94 -4.51 3.76
N SER A 526 -5.85 -5.24 3.79
CA SER A 526 -4.83 -5.11 4.82
C SER A 526 -3.77 -4.08 4.43
N TYR A 527 -4.01 -2.84 4.82
CA TYR A 527 -3.14 -1.68 4.63
C TYR A 527 -3.28 -0.68 5.78
N ALA A 528 -2.61 0.47 5.73
CA ALA A 528 -2.67 1.57 6.71
C ALA A 528 -2.47 1.15 8.18
N SER A 529 -1.88 -0.02 8.45
CA SER A 529 -1.75 -0.61 9.80
C SER A 529 -3.09 -0.80 10.51
N SER A 530 -4.18 -1.06 9.77
CA SER A 530 -5.56 -1.07 10.26
C SER A 530 -5.99 -2.41 10.85
N THR A 531 -5.49 -3.54 10.33
CA THR A 531 -6.04 -4.88 10.60
C THR A 531 -6.14 -5.20 12.10
N THR A 532 -5.06 -5.04 12.88
CA THR A 532 -5.12 -5.34 14.32
C THR A 532 -6.09 -4.43 15.06
N TYR A 533 -6.15 -3.16 14.72
CA TYR A 533 -6.98 -2.18 15.42
C TYR A 533 -8.43 -2.22 14.93
N VAL A 534 -8.68 -2.03 13.64
CA VAL A 534 -10.03 -1.91 13.08
C VAL A 534 -10.70 -3.29 13.01
N THR A 535 -10.07 -4.27 12.35
CA THR A 535 -10.63 -5.62 12.22
C THR A 535 -10.64 -6.35 13.56
N GLY A 536 -9.61 -6.16 14.40
CA GLY A 536 -9.58 -6.72 15.75
C GLY A 536 -10.71 -6.21 16.63
N MET A 537 -11.07 -4.92 16.58
CA MET A 537 -12.23 -4.39 17.31
C MET A 537 -13.56 -4.93 16.78
N ALA A 538 -13.67 -5.19 15.48
CA ALA A 538 -14.85 -5.86 14.94
C ALA A 538 -14.95 -7.31 15.46
N VAL A 539 -13.83 -8.04 15.58
CA VAL A 539 -13.80 -9.37 16.22
C VAL A 539 -14.28 -9.31 17.67
N VAL A 540 -13.74 -8.36 18.44
CA VAL A 540 -14.14 -8.19 19.85
C VAL A 540 -15.64 -7.94 19.97
N LYS A 541 -16.20 -7.05 19.15
CA LYS A 541 -17.65 -6.75 19.15
C LYS A 541 -18.48 -7.99 18.80
N ALA A 542 -18.16 -8.67 17.70
CA ALA A 542 -18.89 -9.85 17.25
C ALA A 542 -18.81 -11.01 18.26
N ALA A 543 -17.62 -11.24 18.84
CA ALA A 543 -17.42 -12.26 19.87
C ALA A 543 -18.20 -11.94 21.16
N THR A 544 -18.25 -10.66 21.57
CA THR A 544 -19.02 -10.22 22.73
C THR A 544 -20.52 -10.44 22.52
N GLU A 545 -21.05 -10.09 21.34
CA GLU A 545 -22.48 -10.33 21.02
C GLU A 545 -22.80 -11.82 21.02
N LEU A 546 -21.92 -12.65 20.45
CA LEU A 546 -22.12 -14.10 20.44
C LEU A 546 -22.04 -14.67 21.86
N LYS A 547 -21.06 -14.27 22.68
CA LYS A 547 -20.94 -14.68 24.07
C LYS A 547 -22.20 -14.35 24.86
N ASN A 548 -22.71 -13.11 24.75
CA ASN A 548 -23.94 -12.71 25.45
C ASN A 548 -25.14 -13.58 25.05
N LYS A 549 -25.29 -13.92 23.77
CA LYS A 549 -26.33 -14.83 23.30
C LYS A 549 -26.17 -16.24 23.89
N ILE A 550 -24.96 -16.77 23.98
CA ILE A 550 -24.68 -18.09 24.56
C ILE A 550 -25.02 -18.08 26.04
N VAL A 551 -24.60 -17.07 26.80
CA VAL A 551 -24.87 -16.93 28.24
C VAL A 551 -26.37 -16.82 28.47
N SER A 552 -27.07 -15.95 27.73
CA SER A 552 -28.53 -15.78 27.89
C SER A 552 -29.32 -17.07 27.60
N LEU A 553 -28.97 -17.79 26.53
CA LEU A 553 -29.58 -19.07 26.20
C LEU A 553 -29.23 -20.16 27.22
N GLY A 554 -27.98 -20.15 27.72
CA GLY A 554 -27.54 -21.06 28.79
C GLY A 554 -28.31 -20.84 30.08
N ALA A 555 -28.45 -19.59 30.52
CA ALA A 555 -29.21 -19.18 31.70
C ALA A 555 -30.67 -19.63 31.60
N GLN A 556 -31.29 -19.39 30.45
CA GLN A 556 -32.67 -19.83 30.21
C GLN A 556 -32.81 -21.36 30.28
N ARG A 557 -31.88 -22.10 29.70
CA ARG A 557 -31.90 -23.58 29.68
C ARG A 557 -31.61 -24.20 31.02
N LEU A 558 -30.77 -23.57 31.84
CA LEU A 558 -30.39 -24.04 33.17
C LEU A 558 -31.30 -23.49 34.28
N GLU A 559 -32.23 -22.59 33.94
CA GLU A 559 -33.09 -21.88 34.88
C GLU A 559 -32.29 -21.11 35.95
N LEU A 560 -31.18 -20.49 35.52
CA LEU A 560 -30.28 -19.70 36.35
C LEU A 560 -30.25 -18.23 35.90
N SER A 561 -29.74 -17.35 36.76
CA SER A 561 -29.35 -15.99 36.35
C SER A 561 -28.13 -16.03 35.44
N GLU A 562 -28.02 -15.09 34.48
CA GLU A 562 -26.86 -14.95 33.58
C GLU A 562 -25.53 -14.83 34.34
N ASP A 563 -25.53 -14.32 35.58
CA ASP A 563 -24.34 -14.19 36.42
C ASP A 563 -23.74 -15.54 36.86
N PHE A 564 -24.48 -16.64 36.70
CA PHE A 564 -24.08 -18.00 37.09
C PHE A 564 -23.79 -18.94 35.91
N VAL A 565 -23.69 -18.38 34.66
CA VAL A 565 -23.48 -19.18 33.44
C VAL A 565 -22.13 -18.92 32.78
#